data_5cf65cd55f82bafdc09f7442e2b271a2
#
_entry.id   5cf65cd55f82bafdc09f7442e2b271a2
#
_cell.length_a   1.000
_cell.length_b   1.000
_cell.length_c   1.000
_cell.angle_alpha   90.00
_cell.angle_beta   90.00
_cell.angle_gamma   90.00
#
_symmetry.space_group_name_H-M   'P 1'
#
loop_
_entity.id
_entity.type
_entity.pdbx_description
1 polymer ?
#
loop_
_entity_poly.entity_id
_entity_poly.type
_entity_poly.pdbx_seq_one_letter_code
_entity_poly.pdbx_strand_id
1 'polypeptide(L)'
;LENKIINELSYEIKNSIYNNKYNEIHNANWGEYNKISPHFYLRKIKANILEYEFEKTYDVVYFDSFSPEKQPELWTYEVFKKIFNNIQINGILTTYCAKGIVKRTLKSVGFEVNLVEGPPGKRQMIIAIKTNPD
;
A
#
# COMPACT_ATOMS: atom_id res chain seq x y z
N LEU A 1 -13.66 2.78 9.64
CA LEU A 1 -13.77 3.93 10.56
C LEU A 1 -15.21 4.41 10.52
N GLU A 2 -15.83 4.62 11.67
CA GLU A 2 -17.17 5.19 11.73
C GLU A 2 -17.14 6.63 11.22
N ASN A 3 -18.20 7.05 10.51
CA ASN A 3 -18.28 8.38 9.89
C ASN A 3 -18.01 9.54 10.88
N LYS A 4 -18.30 9.35 12.16
CA LYS A 4 -18.02 10.29 13.23
C LYS A 4 -16.50 10.53 13.39
N ILE A 5 -15.69 9.47 13.37
CA ILE A 5 -14.23 9.55 13.50
C ILE A 5 -13.61 10.21 12.26
N ILE A 6 -14.17 9.94 11.07
CA ILE A 6 -13.71 10.55 9.81
C ILE A 6 -13.89 12.07 9.85
N ASN A 7 -15.02 12.54 10.36
CA ASN A 7 -15.30 13.97 10.48
C ASN A 7 -14.49 14.67 11.59
N GLU A 8 -14.09 13.93 12.64
CA GLU A 8 -13.25 14.44 13.73
C GLU A 8 -11.76 14.45 13.35
N LEU A 9 -11.33 13.60 12.41
CA LEU A 9 -10.00 13.66 11.78
C LEU A 9 -9.98 14.80 10.75
N SER A 10 -10.31 16.02 11.18
CA SER A 10 -10.24 17.21 10.33
C SER A 10 -8.78 17.50 9.98
N TYR A 11 -8.26 16.80 8.98
CA TYR A 11 -7.24 17.40 8.14
C TYR A 11 -7.94 18.60 7.48
N GLU A 12 -7.66 19.82 7.97
CA GLU A 12 -8.08 21.04 7.30
C GLU A 12 -7.45 21.09 5.90
N ILE A 13 -8.06 20.38 4.98
CA ILE A 13 -7.80 20.57 3.57
C ILE A 13 -8.49 21.87 3.22
N LYS A 14 -7.73 22.97 3.25
CA LYS A 14 -8.20 24.35 2.98
C LYS A 14 -8.81 24.56 1.59
N ASN A 15 -9.06 23.49 0.82
CA ASN A 15 -9.57 23.55 -0.53
C ASN A 15 -10.83 22.67 -0.66
N SER A 16 -11.98 23.29 -0.92
CA SER A 16 -13.30 22.65 -0.98
C SER A 16 -13.40 21.47 -1.96
N ILE A 17 -12.62 21.50 -3.07
CA ILE A 17 -12.60 20.43 -4.07
C ILE A 17 -12.02 19.13 -3.48
N TYR A 18 -10.97 19.21 -2.67
CA TYR A 18 -10.36 18.05 -2.03
C TYR A 18 -11.23 17.48 -0.91
N ASN A 19 -11.98 18.31 -0.18
CA ASN A 19 -12.91 17.87 0.86
C ASN A 19 -14.02 16.97 0.29
N ASN A 20 -14.58 17.32 -0.88
CA ASN A 20 -15.59 16.49 -1.53
C ASN A 20 -15.01 15.12 -1.93
N LYS A 21 -13.81 15.07 -2.53
CA LYS A 21 -13.17 13.83 -2.92
C LYS A 21 -12.74 12.97 -1.73
N TYR A 22 -12.30 13.57 -0.65
CA TYR A 22 -12.02 12.89 0.61
C TYR A 22 -13.28 12.18 1.12
N ASN A 23 -14.42 12.87 1.18
CA ASN A 23 -15.69 12.29 1.62
C ASN A 23 -16.17 11.17 0.67
N GLU A 24 -16.07 11.35 -0.66
CA GLU A 24 -16.42 10.32 -1.64
C GLU A 24 -15.59 9.04 -1.42
N ILE A 25 -14.27 9.15 -1.23
CA ILE A 25 -13.38 8.02 -0.96
C ILE A 25 -13.76 7.30 0.34
N HIS A 26 -13.98 8.06 1.42
CA HIS A 26 -14.30 7.46 2.71
C HIS A 26 -15.69 6.81 2.76
N ASN A 27 -16.68 7.41 2.09
CA ASN A 27 -18.04 6.90 2.02
C ASN A 27 -18.27 5.87 0.91
N ALA A 28 -17.29 5.61 0.05
CA ALA A 28 -17.37 4.60 -1.00
C ALA A 28 -17.72 3.22 -0.42
N ASN A 29 -18.55 2.46 -1.11
CA ASN A 29 -18.97 1.13 -0.69
C ASN A 29 -17.82 0.12 -0.64
N TRP A 30 -17.89 -0.81 0.28
CA TRP A 30 -16.93 -1.90 0.38
C TRP A 30 -17.26 -3.03 -0.60
N GLY A 31 -16.24 -3.71 -1.11
CA GLY A 31 -16.35 -4.91 -1.95
C GLY A 31 -16.56 -4.64 -3.43
N GLU A 32 -16.99 -3.45 -3.83
CA GLU A 32 -17.29 -3.08 -5.20
C GLU A 32 -16.41 -1.92 -5.72
N TYR A 33 -16.36 -1.76 -7.05
CA TYR A 33 -15.67 -0.65 -7.69
C TYR A 33 -16.53 0.63 -7.65
N ASN A 34 -16.02 1.67 -7.02
CA ASN A 34 -16.65 2.99 -6.93
C ASN A 34 -15.91 3.95 -7.87
N LYS A 35 -16.63 4.59 -8.79
CA LYS A 35 -16.05 5.62 -9.67
C LYS A 35 -15.93 6.95 -8.90
N ILE A 36 -14.71 7.36 -8.58
CA ILE A 36 -14.42 8.60 -7.87
C ILE A 36 -14.16 9.77 -8.84
N SER A 37 -13.59 9.46 -10.02
CA SER A 37 -13.40 10.44 -11.10
C SER A 37 -13.41 9.73 -12.46
N PRO A 38 -13.36 10.46 -13.59
CA PRO A 38 -13.29 9.83 -14.91
C PRO A 38 -12.16 8.81 -15.08
N HIS A 39 -11.04 9.00 -14.35
CA HIS A 39 -9.84 8.19 -14.46
C HIS A 39 -9.46 7.49 -13.16
N PHE A 40 -10.32 7.52 -12.13
CA PHE A 40 -10.02 6.90 -10.84
C PHE A 40 -11.20 6.09 -10.32
N TYR A 41 -10.97 4.79 -10.16
CA TYR A 41 -11.89 3.84 -9.55
C TYR A 41 -11.26 3.30 -8.26
N LEU A 42 -12.05 3.28 -7.18
CA LEU A 42 -11.67 2.76 -5.87
C LEU A 42 -12.45 1.50 -5.54
N ARG A 43 -11.77 0.46 -5.09
CA ARG A 43 -12.38 -0.69 -4.43
C ARG A 43 -11.76 -0.87 -3.05
N LYS A 44 -12.57 -0.83 -2.01
CA LYS A 44 -12.15 -1.10 -0.64
C LYS A 44 -12.44 -2.56 -0.32
N ILE A 45 -11.45 -3.29 0.18
CA ILE A 45 -11.58 -4.71 0.52
C ILE A 45 -11.12 -4.90 1.96
N LYS A 46 -11.97 -5.55 2.78
CA LYS A 46 -11.61 -5.96 4.12
C LYS A 46 -11.29 -7.45 4.10
N ALA A 47 -10.00 -7.78 4.11
CA ALA A 47 -9.54 -9.16 4.03
C ALA A 47 -8.21 -9.36 4.77
N ASN A 48 -7.92 -10.60 5.15
CA ASN A 48 -6.58 -11.01 5.52
C ASN A 48 -5.76 -11.21 4.24
N ILE A 49 -4.62 -10.54 4.13
CA ILE A 49 -3.79 -10.58 2.92
C ILE A 49 -3.31 -12.00 2.58
N LEU A 50 -3.09 -12.85 3.57
CA LEU A 50 -2.66 -14.24 3.34
C LEU A 50 -3.77 -15.11 2.72
N GLU A 51 -5.03 -14.79 3.00
CA GLU A 51 -6.20 -15.52 2.51
C GLU A 51 -6.80 -14.89 1.25
N TYR A 52 -6.55 -13.58 1.03
CA TYR A 52 -7.13 -12.84 -0.09
C TYR A 52 -6.55 -13.31 -1.42
N GLU A 53 -7.41 -13.74 -2.35
CA GLU A 53 -7.01 -14.07 -3.71
C GLU A 53 -7.04 -12.83 -4.60
N PHE A 54 -5.86 -12.49 -5.14
CA PHE A 54 -5.73 -11.35 -6.05
C PHE A 54 -6.34 -11.69 -7.41
N GLU A 55 -7.28 -10.89 -7.87
CA GLU A 55 -8.00 -11.09 -9.13
C GLU A 55 -7.18 -10.62 -10.35
N LYS A 56 -6.13 -9.83 -10.14
CA LYS A 56 -5.28 -9.22 -11.19
C LYS A 56 -3.89 -8.91 -10.64
N THR A 57 -2.98 -8.56 -11.54
CA THR A 57 -1.68 -8.01 -11.20
C THR A 57 -1.72 -6.48 -11.08
N TYR A 58 -0.77 -5.91 -10.33
CA TYR A 58 -0.72 -4.50 -9.99
C TYR A 58 0.62 -3.89 -10.40
N ASP A 59 0.60 -2.62 -10.80
CA ASP A 59 1.81 -1.87 -11.15
C ASP A 59 2.50 -1.29 -9.92
N VAL A 60 1.71 -0.88 -8.91
CA VAL A 60 2.22 -0.27 -7.69
C VAL A 60 1.50 -0.81 -6.46
N VAL A 61 2.28 -1.15 -5.44
CA VAL A 61 1.80 -1.51 -4.10
C VAL A 61 2.37 -0.54 -3.08
N TYR A 62 1.51 0.20 -2.39
CA TYR A 62 1.84 0.98 -1.20
C TYR A 62 1.65 0.11 0.03
N PHE A 63 2.75 -0.39 0.60
CA PHE A 63 2.70 -1.26 1.76
C PHE A 63 2.84 -0.45 3.05
N ASP A 64 1.70 -0.09 3.63
CA ASP A 64 1.60 0.81 4.80
C ASP A 64 0.96 0.11 6.01
N SER A 65 1.47 -1.08 6.36
CA SER A 65 1.09 -1.81 7.58
C SER A 65 1.71 -1.18 8.82
N PHE A 66 1.20 -1.51 10.02
CA PHE A 66 1.88 -1.18 11.26
C PHE A 66 3.31 -1.74 11.27
N SER A 67 4.19 -1.15 12.07
CA SER A 67 5.61 -1.54 12.08
C SER A 67 5.81 -3.04 12.36
N PRO A 68 6.95 -3.63 11.93
CA PRO A 68 7.26 -5.04 12.19
C PRO A 68 7.19 -5.45 13.67
N GLU A 69 7.40 -4.50 14.59
CA GLU A 69 7.28 -4.76 16.04
C GLU A 69 5.83 -4.87 16.50
N LYS A 70 4.91 -4.17 15.82
CA LYS A 70 3.49 -4.14 16.19
C LYS A 70 2.67 -5.18 15.44
N GLN A 71 3.08 -5.53 14.23
CA GLN A 71 2.36 -6.43 13.34
C GLN A 71 3.33 -7.31 12.52
N PRO A 72 4.16 -8.15 13.21
CA PRO A 72 5.21 -8.92 12.56
C PRO A 72 4.70 -9.90 11.49
N GLU A 73 3.48 -10.39 11.63
CA GLU A 73 2.84 -11.34 10.71
C GLU A 73 2.66 -10.81 9.28
N LEU A 74 2.63 -9.48 9.10
CA LEU A 74 2.54 -8.87 7.77
C LEU A 74 3.90 -8.65 7.09
N TRP A 75 5.02 -8.80 7.81
CA TRP A 75 6.37 -8.53 7.31
C TRP A 75 7.16 -9.81 7.01
N THR A 76 6.44 -10.88 6.70
CA THR A 76 6.99 -12.21 6.45
C THR A 76 7.33 -12.43 4.97
N TYR A 77 8.14 -13.46 4.71
CA TYR A 77 8.44 -13.90 3.35
C TYR A 77 7.17 -14.26 2.58
N GLU A 78 6.22 -14.94 3.21
CA GLU A 78 4.97 -15.42 2.60
C GLU A 78 4.11 -14.24 2.10
N VAL A 79 3.95 -13.20 2.92
CA VAL A 79 3.22 -11.98 2.54
C VAL A 79 3.90 -11.31 1.34
N PHE A 80 5.21 -11.08 1.41
CA PHE A 80 5.92 -10.43 0.32
C PHE A 80 6.00 -11.30 -0.93
N LYS A 81 6.06 -12.63 -0.80
CA LYS A 81 6.02 -13.56 -1.94
C LYS A 81 4.66 -13.52 -2.63
N LYS A 82 3.57 -13.49 -1.85
CA LYS A 82 2.22 -13.34 -2.39
C LYS A 82 2.07 -12.03 -3.16
N ILE A 83 2.57 -10.92 -2.61
CA ILE A 83 2.58 -9.62 -3.29
C ILE A 83 3.44 -9.68 -4.55
N PHE A 84 4.66 -10.23 -4.49
CA PHE A 84 5.57 -10.36 -5.63
C PHE A 84 4.93 -11.10 -6.80
N ASN A 85 4.21 -12.19 -6.52
CA ASN A 85 3.54 -12.97 -7.56
C ASN A 85 2.42 -12.17 -8.26
N ASN A 86 1.87 -11.17 -7.58
CA ASN A 86 0.75 -10.34 -8.07
C ASN A 86 1.15 -8.90 -8.47
N ILE A 87 2.45 -8.60 -8.53
CA ILE A 87 2.98 -7.37 -9.14
C ILE A 87 3.43 -7.67 -10.58
N GLN A 88 3.19 -6.73 -11.49
CA GLN A 88 3.70 -6.76 -12.86
C GLN A 88 5.23 -6.72 -12.90
N ILE A 89 5.84 -7.19 -14.00
CA ILE A 89 7.25 -6.92 -14.30
C ILE A 89 7.45 -5.39 -14.38
N ASN A 90 8.52 -4.89 -13.78
CA ASN A 90 8.81 -3.48 -13.52
C ASN A 90 7.83 -2.78 -12.56
N GLY A 91 6.88 -3.50 -12.00
CA GLY A 91 6.01 -2.98 -10.95
C GLY A 91 6.76 -2.79 -9.62
N ILE A 92 6.21 -1.94 -8.78
CA ILE A 92 6.89 -1.40 -7.61
C ILE A 92 6.11 -1.72 -6.33
N LEU A 93 6.81 -2.20 -5.30
CA LEU A 93 6.35 -2.13 -3.93
C LEU A 93 7.12 -1.02 -3.21
N THR A 94 6.40 -0.10 -2.57
CA THR A 94 7.02 0.92 -1.72
C THR A 94 6.52 0.84 -0.29
N THR A 95 7.43 1.08 0.66
CA THR A 95 7.10 1.11 2.09
C THR A 95 7.96 2.11 2.85
N TYR A 96 7.37 2.68 3.88
CA TYR A 96 8.05 3.59 4.80
C TYR A 96 9.09 2.90 5.69
N CYS A 97 9.02 1.58 5.83
CA CYS A 97 9.84 0.82 6.76
C CYS A 97 11.15 0.38 6.11
N ALA A 98 12.24 1.13 6.36
CA ALA A 98 13.57 0.87 5.80
C ALA A 98 14.45 -0.06 6.68
N LYS A 99 13.85 -0.85 7.58
CA LYS A 99 14.60 -1.76 8.47
C LYS A 99 15.34 -2.84 7.70
N GLY A 100 16.51 -3.21 8.21
CA GLY A 100 17.38 -4.22 7.59
C GLY A 100 16.69 -5.58 7.39
N ILE A 101 15.83 -5.99 8.33
CA ILE A 101 15.06 -7.23 8.20
C ILE A 101 14.10 -7.17 7.00
N VAL A 102 13.36 -6.07 6.83
CA VAL A 102 12.44 -5.88 5.72
C VAL A 102 13.17 -5.90 4.38
N LYS A 103 14.31 -5.18 4.28
CA LYS A 103 15.16 -5.22 3.09
C LYS A 103 15.59 -6.64 2.71
N ARG A 104 16.07 -7.41 3.70
CA ARG A 104 16.52 -8.78 3.46
C ARG A 104 15.38 -9.68 3.00
N THR A 105 14.21 -9.57 3.64
CA THR A 105 13.04 -10.36 3.26
C THR A 105 12.56 -10.03 1.84
N LEU A 106 12.47 -8.75 1.47
CA LEU A 106 12.11 -8.34 0.10
C LEU A 106 13.11 -8.88 -0.93
N LYS A 107 14.42 -8.78 -0.65
CA LYS A 107 15.46 -9.34 -1.53
C LYS A 107 15.35 -10.86 -1.66
N SER A 108 15.11 -11.59 -0.56
CA SER A 108 14.98 -13.05 -0.60
C SER A 108 13.77 -13.52 -1.39
N VAL A 109 12.74 -12.69 -1.50
CA VAL A 109 11.55 -12.94 -2.35
C VAL A 109 11.85 -12.79 -3.84
N GLY A 110 12.83 -11.95 -4.20
CA GLY A 110 13.24 -11.71 -5.58
C GLY A 110 13.11 -10.24 -6.03
N PHE A 111 12.79 -9.31 -5.13
CA PHE A 111 12.78 -7.89 -5.47
C PHE A 111 14.20 -7.32 -5.57
N GLU A 112 14.41 -6.44 -6.55
CA GLU A 112 15.49 -5.45 -6.51
C GLU A 112 15.10 -4.36 -5.50
N VAL A 113 15.93 -4.14 -4.46
CA VAL A 113 15.57 -3.28 -3.33
C VAL A 113 16.47 -2.06 -3.25
N ASN A 114 15.88 -0.89 -3.42
CA ASN A 114 16.53 0.41 -3.38
C ASN A 114 16.06 1.22 -2.15
N LEU A 115 17.00 1.96 -1.52
CA LEU A 115 16.68 2.95 -0.50
C LEU A 115 16.61 4.32 -1.18
N VAL A 116 15.56 5.04 -0.89
CA VAL A 116 15.37 6.42 -1.35
C VAL A 116 15.16 7.35 -0.16
N GLU A 117 15.36 8.65 -0.39
CA GLU A 117 15.07 9.67 0.62
C GLU A 117 13.60 9.62 1.02
N GLY A 118 13.33 9.65 2.33
CA GLY A 118 11.98 9.67 2.88
C GLY A 118 11.40 11.09 2.90
N PRO A 119 10.09 11.21 3.13
CA PRO A 119 9.45 12.51 3.34
C PRO A 119 9.99 13.18 4.62
N PRO A 120 9.71 14.47 4.84
CA PRO A 120 10.11 15.18 6.06
C PRO A 120 9.79 14.38 7.32
N GLY A 121 10.80 14.22 8.18
CA GLY A 121 10.71 13.39 9.40
C GLY A 121 11.06 11.91 9.22
N LYS A 122 11.31 11.43 7.99
CA LYS A 122 11.80 10.07 7.69
C LYS A 122 13.08 10.09 6.88
N ARG A 123 14.11 9.41 7.40
CA ARG A 123 15.42 9.41 6.75
C ARG A 123 15.42 8.66 5.41
N GLN A 124 14.76 7.51 5.35
CA GLN A 124 14.77 6.63 4.18
C GLN A 124 13.45 5.86 4.05
N MET A 125 13.12 5.52 2.80
CA MET A 125 12.05 4.59 2.40
C MET A 125 12.61 3.49 1.51
N ILE A 126 11.86 2.40 1.34
CA ILE A 126 12.17 1.34 0.39
C ILE A 126 11.32 1.50 -0.87
N ILE A 127 11.99 1.36 -2.02
CA ILE A 127 11.39 1.00 -3.30
C ILE A 127 11.92 -0.37 -3.70
N ALA A 128 11.02 -1.34 -3.87
CA ALA A 128 11.31 -2.70 -4.28
C ALA A 128 10.69 -2.97 -5.65
N ILE A 129 11.48 -3.33 -6.64
CA ILE A 129 11.08 -3.47 -8.03
C ILE A 129 11.11 -4.96 -8.41
N LYS A 130 10.05 -5.43 -9.08
CA LYS A 130 10.05 -6.77 -9.69
C LYS A 130 10.71 -6.69 -11.05
N THR A 131 11.95 -7.10 -11.15
CA THR A 131 12.69 -7.19 -12.43
C THR A 131 12.35 -8.49 -13.17
N ASN A 132 12.61 -8.52 -14.48
CA ASN A 132 12.63 -9.79 -15.23
C ASN A 132 13.70 -10.71 -14.60
N PRO A 133 13.43 -12.00 -14.43
CA PRO A 133 14.51 -12.95 -14.24
C PRO A 133 15.35 -12.98 -15.52
N ASP A 134 16.68 -12.79 -15.37
CA ASP A 134 17.65 -12.99 -16.45
C ASP A 134 17.65 -14.46 -16.91
#